data_1f88c098bd427380335d5949dff4b838
#
_entry.id   1f88c098bd427380335d5949dff4b838
#
_cell.length_a   1.000
_cell.length_b   1.000
_cell.length_c   1.000
_cell.angle_alpha   90.00
_cell.angle_beta   90.00
_cell.angle_gamma   90.00
#
_symmetry.space_group_name_H-M   'P 1'
#
loop_
_entity.id
_entity.type
_entity.pdbx_description
1 polymer ?
#
loop_
_entity_poly.entity_id
_entity_poly.type
_entity_poly.pdbx_seq_one_letter_code
_entity_poly.pdbx_strand_id
1 'polypeptide(L)'
;MNALLSLLLLSAIASVGVLASSIKKPVDGDLKLLDGDNFASGTVAVYRGYAWGRVCDDNWSIREANVVCRQLGLGFAVRALKRNQFHSVSGRNYFMDNVQCLGNETRLIDCKFDGWARHDCAEHEDAGVQCAQDTSPRAKIPWNPLRLDYTKAELEKLAGMPFTLKNRGTSGFYQVKELNSTQTVEDAQILIIHPEDGEDGALCPDDFTTMDAIVACKQTNSGIGGRIVEVPLESDIFPALKHVAIIGHCFGNETSLDQCKHYVDPNGVKCKSTKAVAVACQDKLPDLISDIEQLENSVHIQRLRLWHLQCALEEHCFPDSVYTYIANNPGRYYWDARTLIRFSSITKNIGTAPFLPALIPEHWEWHPCHAHYHSMKVFGSYEVIDIMERLVSYGHKASFCLEDNHCDRNVTKHFFCSNVMDTKGKQGISPGCQDEYFFNYDCQWVDITDLPVGDYTYQVTYNPHYLVPESNYFNNAVTCKMQYRGNWGRFYDCKIVHPFELL
;
A
#
# COMPACT_ATOMS: atom_id res chain seq x y z
N MET A 1 -15.20 44.80 -61.39
CA MET A 1 -15.41 43.35 -61.05
C MET A 1 -14.29 42.89 -60.11
N ASN A 2 -13.99 43.67 -59.05
CA ASN A 2 -12.90 43.39 -58.07
C ASN A 2 -13.17 44.02 -56.69
N ALA A 3 -14.44 44.08 -56.25
CA ALA A 3 -14.80 44.70 -54.98
C ALA A 3 -15.76 43.83 -54.12
N LEU A 4 -16.07 42.60 -54.54
CA LEU A 4 -17.02 41.71 -53.85
C LEU A 4 -16.41 40.42 -53.30
N LEU A 5 -15.08 40.24 -53.41
CA LEU A 5 -14.39 39.03 -52.90
C LEU A 5 -13.63 39.28 -51.60
N SER A 6 -13.56 40.53 -51.08
CA SER A 6 -12.82 40.85 -49.85
C SER A 6 -13.70 40.95 -48.59
N LEU A 7 -15.01 40.73 -48.68
CA LEU A 7 -15.92 40.82 -47.52
C LEU A 7 -16.43 39.44 -47.01
N LEU A 8 -16.02 38.36 -47.61
CA LEU A 8 -16.38 36.97 -47.17
C LEU A 8 -15.28 36.23 -46.46
N LEU A 9 -14.10 36.86 -46.24
CA LEU A 9 -12.97 36.24 -45.53
C LEU A 9 -12.73 36.84 -44.13
N LEU A 10 -13.60 37.76 -43.67
CA LEU A 10 -13.47 38.40 -42.35
C LEU A 10 -14.55 37.95 -41.33
N SER A 11 -15.42 36.99 -41.69
CA SER A 11 -16.47 36.52 -40.78
C SER A 11 -16.26 35.09 -40.24
N ALA A 12 -15.05 34.47 -40.46
CA ALA A 12 -14.74 33.12 -40.03
C ALA A 12 -13.64 33.04 -38.97
N ILE A 13 -13.24 34.16 -38.32
CA ILE A 13 -12.23 34.21 -37.28
C ILE A 13 -12.81 34.76 -35.94
N ALA A 14 -14.05 34.47 -35.67
CA ALA A 14 -14.65 34.85 -34.41
C ALA A 14 -15.48 33.70 -33.86
N SER A 15 -14.84 32.67 -33.34
CA SER A 15 -15.33 31.80 -32.26
C SER A 15 -14.47 30.53 -32.09
N VAL A 16 -13.15 30.66 -32.03
CA VAL A 16 -12.37 29.72 -31.25
C VAL A 16 -12.13 30.41 -29.91
N GLY A 17 -13.15 30.40 -29.09
CA GLY A 17 -13.02 30.66 -27.66
C GLY A 17 -12.18 29.51 -27.10
N VAL A 18 -10.89 29.73 -26.97
CA VAL A 18 -10.02 28.91 -26.13
C VAL A 18 -10.62 29.00 -24.74
N LEU A 19 -11.37 27.97 -24.34
CA LEU A 19 -11.66 27.69 -22.95
C LEU A 19 -10.30 27.33 -22.31
N ALA A 20 -9.57 28.37 -21.93
CA ALA A 20 -8.47 28.24 -21.01
C ALA A 20 -9.09 27.72 -19.71
N SER A 21 -9.03 26.41 -19.48
CA SER A 21 -9.27 25.84 -18.17
C SER A 21 -8.37 26.62 -17.21
N SER A 22 -8.96 27.34 -16.26
CA SER A 22 -8.23 28.04 -15.24
C SER A 22 -7.57 26.99 -14.34
N ILE A 23 -6.36 26.57 -14.67
CA ILE A 23 -5.48 25.86 -13.75
C ILE A 23 -5.38 26.81 -12.56
N LYS A 24 -6.01 26.47 -11.46
CA LYS A 24 -5.94 27.25 -10.22
C LYS A 24 -4.45 27.34 -9.88
N LYS A 25 -3.89 28.53 -10.01
CA LYS A 25 -2.50 28.74 -9.65
C LYS A 25 -2.33 28.35 -8.18
N PRO A 26 -1.31 27.56 -7.84
CA PRO A 26 -1.05 27.20 -6.45
C PRO A 26 -0.84 28.48 -5.64
N VAL A 27 -1.31 28.47 -4.39
CA VAL A 27 -1.13 29.55 -3.44
C VAL A 27 -0.17 29.15 -2.34
N ASP A 28 0.45 30.11 -1.67
CA ASP A 28 1.41 29.84 -0.61
C ASP A 28 0.84 28.89 0.44
N GLY A 29 1.58 27.82 0.72
CA GLY A 29 1.22 26.75 1.63
C GLY A 29 0.42 25.60 1.00
N ASP A 30 0.13 25.62 -0.29
CA ASP A 30 -0.41 24.45 -0.97
C ASP A 30 0.64 23.32 -0.94
N LEU A 31 0.17 22.09 -0.83
CA LEU A 31 1.01 20.88 -0.77
C LEU A 31 0.83 20.01 -2.00
N LYS A 32 1.85 19.24 -2.30
CA LYS A 32 1.80 18.09 -3.22
C LYS A 32 2.77 17.02 -2.76
N LEU A 33 2.53 15.80 -3.19
CA LEU A 33 3.44 14.68 -3.01
C LEU A 33 4.23 14.45 -4.30
N LEU A 34 5.53 14.16 -4.16
CA LEU A 34 6.46 13.92 -5.26
C LEU A 34 6.98 12.49 -5.18
N ASP A 35 7.16 11.87 -6.34
CA ASP A 35 7.91 10.64 -6.54
C ASP A 35 7.43 9.44 -5.66
N GLY A 36 6.19 9.47 -5.15
CA GLY A 36 5.62 8.37 -4.38
C GLY A 36 5.18 7.20 -5.24
N ASP A 37 5.12 6.02 -4.64
CA ASP A 37 4.68 4.78 -5.31
C ASP A 37 3.21 4.84 -5.74
N ASN A 38 2.43 5.70 -5.10
CA ASN A 38 1.02 5.95 -5.39
C ASN A 38 0.65 7.40 -5.06
N PHE A 39 -0.59 7.80 -5.37
CA PHE A 39 -1.07 9.17 -5.15
C PHE A 39 -1.17 9.58 -3.66
N ALA A 40 -1.21 8.61 -2.76
CA ALA A 40 -1.32 8.84 -1.32
C ALA A 40 0.04 8.74 -0.60
N SER A 41 1.12 8.57 -1.34
CA SER A 41 2.47 8.54 -0.78
C SER A 41 3.42 9.45 -1.57
N GLY A 42 4.46 9.94 -0.94
CA GLY A 42 5.47 10.74 -1.63
C GLY A 42 6.23 11.69 -0.71
N THR A 43 7.28 12.28 -1.26
CA THR A 43 8.02 13.40 -0.65
C THR A 43 7.14 14.64 -0.59
N VAL A 44 7.07 15.28 0.56
CA VAL A 44 6.23 16.47 0.77
C VAL A 44 6.87 17.70 0.13
N ALA A 45 6.12 18.36 -0.74
CA ALA A 45 6.50 19.65 -1.30
C ALA A 45 5.46 20.72 -0.96
N VAL A 46 5.94 21.89 -0.57
CA VAL A 46 5.13 23.06 -0.22
C VAL A 46 5.34 24.18 -1.23
N TYR A 47 4.28 24.86 -1.62
CA TYR A 47 4.34 25.98 -2.55
C TYR A 47 4.58 27.29 -1.81
N ARG A 48 5.52 28.10 -2.30
CA ARG A 48 5.81 29.43 -1.79
C ARG A 48 6.44 30.30 -2.86
N GLY A 49 5.94 31.53 -3.02
CA GLY A 49 6.56 32.55 -3.85
C GLY A 49 6.86 32.12 -5.30
N TYR A 50 5.89 31.48 -5.95
CA TYR A 50 5.97 30.94 -7.33
C TYR A 50 6.83 29.70 -7.52
N ALA A 51 7.30 29.05 -6.44
CA ALA A 51 8.10 27.84 -6.51
C ALA A 51 7.58 26.74 -5.56
N TRP A 52 7.91 25.50 -5.89
CA TRP A 52 7.75 24.34 -4.99
C TRP A 52 9.07 24.08 -4.29
N GLY A 53 9.04 23.96 -2.99
CA GLY A 53 10.18 23.57 -2.16
C GLY A 53 9.82 22.37 -1.30
N ARG A 54 10.82 21.68 -0.76
CA ARG A 54 10.69 20.53 0.09
C ARG A 54 10.52 20.91 1.54
N VAL A 55 10.09 19.94 2.32
CA VAL A 55 10.05 20.00 3.78
C VAL A 55 11.17 19.11 4.30
N CYS A 56 11.97 19.64 5.22
CA CYS A 56 13.00 18.90 5.91
C CYS A 56 12.38 17.88 6.88
N ASP A 57 13.08 16.79 7.10
CA ASP A 57 12.58 15.73 7.97
C ASP A 57 13.01 15.87 9.44
N ASP A 58 13.66 16.97 9.81
CA ASP A 58 13.95 17.29 11.20
C ASP A 58 12.67 17.52 11.98
N ASN A 59 12.56 16.83 13.10
CA ASN A 59 11.32 16.78 13.90
C ASN A 59 10.08 16.24 13.17
N TRP A 60 10.24 15.67 11.94
CA TRP A 60 9.14 15.09 11.20
C TRP A 60 8.58 13.85 11.89
N SER A 61 7.32 13.84 12.21
CA SER A 61 6.64 12.75 12.90
C SER A 61 5.26 12.48 12.27
N ILE A 62 4.56 11.52 12.83
CA ILE A 62 3.20 11.20 12.42
C ILE A 62 2.23 12.39 12.58
N ARG A 63 2.53 13.34 13.45
CA ARG A 63 1.69 14.53 13.65
C ARG A 63 1.74 15.46 12.44
N GLU A 64 2.94 15.76 11.95
CA GLU A 64 3.17 16.56 10.74
C GLU A 64 2.60 15.83 9.52
N ALA A 65 2.87 14.52 9.42
CA ALA A 65 2.33 13.67 8.36
C ALA A 65 0.79 13.67 8.35
N ASN A 66 0.13 13.61 9.51
CA ASN A 66 -1.33 13.70 9.62
C ASN A 66 -1.88 15.05 9.13
N VAL A 67 -1.19 16.13 9.42
CA VAL A 67 -1.57 17.45 8.91
C VAL A 67 -1.46 17.49 7.40
N VAL A 68 -0.37 16.97 6.83
CA VAL A 68 -0.17 16.86 5.38
C VAL A 68 -1.26 16.01 4.73
N CYS A 69 -1.49 14.80 5.22
CA CYS A 69 -2.50 13.89 4.66
C CYS A 69 -3.89 14.51 4.72
N ARG A 70 -4.25 15.16 5.82
CA ARG A 70 -5.51 15.87 5.97
C ARG A 70 -5.62 17.05 5.01
N GLN A 71 -4.59 17.89 4.90
CA GLN A 71 -4.58 19.04 4.00
C GLN A 71 -4.69 18.62 2.54
N LEU A 72 -4.07 17.50 2.17
CA LEU A 72 -4.17 16.93 0.83
C LEU A 72 -5.49 16.16 0.59
N GLY A 73 -6.26 15.93 1.66
CA GLY A 73 -7.49 15.18 1.59
C GLY A 73 -7.32 13.69 1.46
N LEU A 74 -6.24 13.21 1.94
CA LEU A 74 -5.86 11.80 1.89
C LEU A 74 -6.07 11.11 3.25
N GLY A 75 -6.89 11.71 4.12
CA GLY A 75 -7.22 11.18 5.43
C GLY A 75 -6.14 11.42 6.48
N PHE A 76 -5.72 10.37 7.15
CA PHE A 76 -4.65 10.42 8.13
C PHE A 76 -3.37 9.76 7.59
N ALA A 77 -2.23 10.06 8.19
CA ALA A 77 -0.98 9.45 7.80
C ALA A 77 -0.89 8.01 8.33
N VAL A 78 -0.56 7.09 7.47
CA VAL A 78 -0.16 5.73 7.83
C VAL A 78 1.30 5.72 8.27
N ARG A 79 2.12 6.55 7.62
CA ARG A 79 3.56 6.64 7.94
C ARG A 79 4.07 8.07 7.71
N ALA A 80 4.90 8.51 8.66
CA ALA A 80 5.79 9.64 8.46
C ALA A 80 7.14 9.09 7.96
N LEU A 81 7.56 9.49 6.79
CA LEU A 81 8.75 9.00 6.13
C LEU A 81 9.84 10.08 6.15
N LYS A 82 11.08 9.64 6.32
CA LYS A 82 12.27 10.48 6.46
C LYS A 82 13.35 10.06 5.47
N ARG A 83 14.39 10.88 5.35
CA ARG A 83 15.60 10.56 4.60
C ARG A 83 15.34 10.26 3.12
N ASN A 84 14.47 11.05 2.50
CA ASN A 84 14.19 10.96 1.06
C ASN A 84 13.85 9.52 0.60
N GLN A 85 12.97 8.83 1.29
CA GLN A 85 12.62 7.43 0.98
C GLN A 85 12.04 7.24 -0.42
N PHE A 86 11.51 8.28 -1.03
CA PHE A 86 11.00 8.23 -2.40
C PHE A 86 12.04 8.61 -3.46
N HIS A 87 13.31 8.75 -3.08
CA HIS A 87 14.44 9.09 -3.97
C HIS A 87 14.15 10.30 -4.89
N SER A 88 13.39 11.27 -4.36
CA SER A 88 13.03 12.46 -5.11
C SER A 88 14.29 13.24 -5.53
N VAL A 89 14.45 13.46 -6.83
CA VAL A 89 15.65 14.11 -7.40
C VAL A 89 15.43 15.56 -7.82
N SER A 90 14.18 16.02 -7.86
CA SER A 90 13.83 17.33 -8.39
C SER A 90 13.86 18.43 -7.33
N GLY A 91 14.63 19.50 -7.56
CA GLY A 91 14.57 20.78 -6.86
C GLY A 91 14.93 20.73 -5.36
N ARG A 92 16.18 20.93 -5.03
CA ARG A 92 16.77 20.77 -3.68
C ARG A 92 16.64 21.96 -2.75
N ASN A 93 15.60 22.75 -2.87
CA ASN A 93 15.37 23.88 -1.98
C ASN A 93 14.39 23.47 -0.89
N TYR A 94 14.84 23.43 0.34
CA TYR A 94 13.98 23.26 1.50
C TYR A 94 13.32 24.59 1.84
N PHE A 95 12.01 24.57 2.02
CA PHE A 95 11.22 25.76 2.36
C PHE A 95 10.74 25.74 3.81
N MET A 96 10.63 24.57 4.42
CA MET A 96 10.27 24.41 5.81
C MET A 96 11.23 23.42 6.48
N ASP A 97 11.57 23.72 7.71
CA ASP A 97 12.44 22.94 8.57
C ASP A 97 11.96 22.98 10.01
N ASN A 98 12.30 21.94 10.78
CA ASN A 98 11.91 21.81 12.19
C ASN A 98 10.41 22.00 12.42
N VAL A 99 9.59 21.42 11.52
CA VAL A 99 8.13 21.53 11.59
C VAL A 99 7.63 20.79 12.83
N GLN A 100 6.82 21.46 13.64
CA GLN A 100 6.24 20.95 14.88
C GLN A 100 4.74 21.25 14.89
N CYS A 101 3.94 20.22 14.64
CA CYS A 101 2.50 20.29 14.68
C CYS A 101 1.93 19.70 15.99
N LEU A 102 0.74 20.13 16.34
CA LEU A 102 -0.08 19.47 17.37
C LEU A 102 -0.82 18.25 16.79
N GLY A 103 -0.93 18.18 15.45
CA GLY A 103 -1.61 17.14 14.72
C GLY A 103 -3.08 17.46 14.36
N ASN A 104 -3.62 18.61 14.78
CA ASN A 104 -4.99 19.04 14.51
C ASN A 104 -5.08 20.28 13.60
N GLU A 105 -3.97 20.80 13.14
CA GLU A 105 -3.92 21.93 12.21
C GLU A 105 -4.54 21.57 10.86
N THR A 106 -5.15 22.54 10.20
CA THR A 106 -5.78 22.34 8.88
C THR A 106 -4.77 22.44 7.74
N ARG A 107 -3.66 23.14 7.96
CA ARG A 107 -2.59 23.36 6.98
C ARG A 107 -1.23 23.22 7.64
N LEU A 108 -0.26 22.67 6.90
CA LEU A 108 1.11 22.49 7.40
C LEU A 108 1.78 23.82 7.77
N ILE A 109 1.46 24.90 7.07
CA ILE A 109 1.99 26.23 7.36
C ILE A 109 1.46 26.84 8.67
N ASP A 110 0.42 26.26 9.26
CA ASP A 110 -0.13 26.68 10.55
C ASP A 110 0.64 26.05 11.72
N CYS A 111 1.49 25.05 11.45
CA CYS A 111 2.40 24.46 12.42
C CYS A 111 3.59 25.39 12.70
N LYS A 112 4.22 25.22 13.85
CA LYS A 112 5.46 25.93 14.17
C LYS A 112 6.61 25.40 13.32
N PHE A 113 7.45 26.28 12.76
CA PHE A 113 8.67 25.93 12.03
C PHE A 113 9.65 27.12 12.05
N ASP A 114 10.90 26.93 11.65
CA ASP A 114 11.99 27.91 11.80
C ASP A 114 11.90 29.12 10.85
N GLY A 115 10.88 29.14 10.02
CA GLY A 115 10.64 30.17 9.01
C GLY A 115 11.06 29.73 7.62
N TRP A 116 10.53 30.45 6.63
CA TRP A 116 10.69 30.07 5.22
C TRP A 116 12.15 30.07 4.76
N ALA A 117 12.56 28.97 4.14
CA ALA A 117 13.90 28.75 3.59
C ALA A 117 15.04 28.88 4.63
N ARG A 118 14.72 28.72 5.90
CA ARG A 118 15.71 28.62 6.98
C ARG A 118 15.83 27.16 7.35
N HIS A 119 16.96 26.54 7.02
CA HIS A 119 17.20 25.11 7.24
C HIS A 119 18.70 24.83 7.33
N ASP A 120 19.06 23.76 8.00
CA ASP A 120 20.40 23.18 7.98
C ASP A 120 20.42 21.78 7.33
N CYS A 121 19.36 21.43 6.63
CA CYS A 121 19.11 20.14 6.01
C CYS A 121 20.10 19.81 4.90
N ALA A 122 20.62 18.60 4.93
CA ALA A 122 21.45 18.00 3.89
C ALA A 122 20.58 17.42 2.73
N GLU A 123 21.23 16.94 1.68
CA GLU A 123 20.58 16.53 0.43
C GLU A 123 19.59 15.36 0.53
N HIS A 124 19.51 14.65 1.66
CA HIS A 124 18.71 13.44 1.82
C HIS A 124 17.75 13.53 3.02
N GLU A 125 17.47 14.73 3.50
CA GLU A 125 16.62 14.96 4.68
C GLU A 125 15.21 15.41 4.27
N ASP A 126 14.66 14.73 3.26
CA ASP A 126 13.32 15.03 2.78
C ASP A 126 12.24 14.34 3.63
N ALA A 127 11.30 15.10 4.11
CA ALA A 127 10.09 14.61 4.73
C ALA A 127 9.17 13.96 3.70
N GLY A 128 8.66 12.80 4.01
CA GLY A 128 7.69 12.08 3.20
C GLY A 128 6.50 11.62 4.01
N VAL A 129 5.45 11.26 3.32
CA VAL A 129 4.24 10.70 3.93
C VAL A 129 3.72 9.51 3.14
N GLN A 130 3.14 8.57 3.86
CA GLN A 130 2.21 7.60 3.32
C GLN A 130 0.88 7.83 4.04
N CYS A 131 -0.11 8.31 3.31
CA CYS A 131 -1.43 8.55 3.85
C CYS A 131 -2.27 7.29 3.78
N ALA A 132 -3.10 7.05 4.79
CA ALA A 132 -4.22 6.14 4.67
C ALA A 132 -5.08 6.70 3.54
N GLN A 133 -5.36 5.88 2.56
CA GLN A 133 -6.38 6.23 1.59
C GLN A 133 -7.66 6.41 2.42
N ASP A 134 -8.03 7.69 2.67
CA ASP A 134 -9.08 7.97 3.62
C ASP A 134 -10.39 7.39 3.13
N THR A 135 -10.89 6.57 3.94
CA THR A 135 -12.08 5.82 3.78
C THR A 135 -13.19 6.36 4.69
N SER A 136 -12.98 7.50 5.37
CA SER A 136 -13.99 8.10 6.23
C SER A 136 -15.11 8.76 5.41
N PRO A 137 -16.40 8.43 5.66
CA PRO A 137 -17.53 9.09 5.01
C PRO A 137 -17.60 10.59 5.30
N ARG A 138 -16.78 11.11 6.23
CA ARG A 138 -16.70 12.51 6.63
C ARG A 138 -15.61 13.31 5.90
N ALA A 139 -14.71 12.66 5.19
CA ALA A 139 -13.72 13.37 4.39
C ALA A 139 -14.40 13.97 3.15
N LYS A 140 -14.87 15.20 3.28
CA LYS A 140 -15.39 16.01 2.16
C LYS A 140 -14.30 16.46 1.18
N ILE A 141 -13.22 15.69 1.03
CA ILE A 141 -12.12 16.09 0.20
C ILE A 141 -12.14 15.24 -1.05
N PRO A 142 -12.11 15.82 -2.23
CA PRO A 142 -12.25 15.08 -3.46
C PRO A 142 -11.07 14.12 -3.60
N TRP A 143 -11.34 12.82 -3.56
CA TRP A 143 -10.46 11.82 -4.13
C TRP A 143 -10.23 12.24 -5.58
N ASN A 144 -9.00 12.46 -5.94
CA ASN A 144 -8.60 12.69 -7.30
C ASN A 144 -7.90 11.41 -7.76
N PRO A 145 -8.48 10.61 -8.64
CA PRO A 145 -7.76 9.53 -9.31
C PRO A 145 -6.70 10.18 -10.21
N LEU A 146 -5.62 10.70 -9.60
CA LEU A 146 -4.52 11.40 -10.28
C LEU A 146 -3.84 10.53 -11.35
N ARG A 147 -4.12 9.24 -11.37
CA ARG A 147 -3.69 8.32 -12.43
C ARG A 147 -4.52 8.47 -13.71
N LEU A 148 -5.66 9.09 -13.63
CA LEU A 148 -6.57 9.30 -14.73
C LEU A 148 -6.54 10.80 -15.05
N ASP A 149 -6.30 11.19 -16.28
CA ASP A 149 -6.18 12.58 -16.73
C ASP A 149 -7.50 13.37 -16.60
N TYR A 150 -8.08 13.37 -15.39
CA TYR A 150 -9.28 14.12 -15.07
C TYR A 150 -8.94 15.46 -14.43
N THR A 151 -9.62 16.50 -14.86
CA THR A 151 -9.62 17.76 -14.12
C THR A 151 -10.54 17.66 -12.90
N LYS A 152 -10.26 18.46 -11.87
CA LYS A 152 -11.11 18.54 -10.68
C LYS A 152 -12.60 18.79 -11.02
N ALA A 153 -12.86 19.65 -12.02
CA ALA A 153 -14.22 19.98 -12.45
C ALA A 153 -14.94 18.80 -13.14
N GLU A 154 -14.19 17.97 -13.86
CA GLU A 154 -14.74 16.72 -14.42
C GLU A 154 -15.09 15.73 -13.29
N LEU A 155 -14.20 15.55 -12.32
CA LEU A 155 -14.45 14.69 -11.19
C LEU A 155 -15.62 15.14 -10.30
N GLU A 156 -15.79 16.45 -10.09
CA GLU A 156 -16.91 17.00 -9.34
C GLU A 156 -18.26 16.71 -10.02
N LYS A 157 -18.29 16.55 -11.33
CA LYS A 157 -19.51 16.18 -12.07
C LYS A 157 -19.83 14.70 -11.99
N LEU A 158 -18.81 13.86 -11.87
CA LEU A 158 -18.94 12.41 -11.89
C LEU A 158 -19.08 11.83 -10.47
N ALA A 159 -18.70 12.61 -9.45
CA ALA A 159 -18.70 12.16 -8.07
C ALA A 159 -20.12 11.97 -7.54
N GLY A 160 -20.38 10.79 -6.98
CA GLY A 160 -21.64 10.49 -6.31
C GLY A 160 -22.85 10.33 -7.24
N MET A 161 -22.63 10.14 -8.55
CA MET A 161 -23.73 9.79 -9.43
C MET A 161 -24.28 8.40 -9.10
N PRO A 162 -25.60 8.25 -8.97
CA PRO A 162 -26.20 6.99 -8.56
C PRO A 162 -25.94 5.89 -9.60
N PHE A 163 -25.75 4.69 -9.11
CA PHE A 163 -25.65 3.49 -9.92
C PHE A 163 -26.19 2.27 -9.17
N THR A 164 -26.49 1.22 -9.90
CA THR A 164 -26.79 -0.08 -9.31
C THR A 164 -25.80 -1.13 -9.83
N LEU A 165 -25.45 -2.07 -8.96
CA LEU A 165 -24.68 -3.24 -9.35
C LEU A 165 -25.66 -4.29 -9.88
N LYS A 166 -25.56 -4.61 -11.18
CA LYS A 166 -26.34 -5.68 -11.77
C LYS A 166 -25.70 -7.03 -11.54
N ASN A 167 -26.41 -7.87 -10.85
CA ASN A 167 -26.08 -9.28 -10.79
C ASN A 167 -26.67 -9.94 -12.05
N ARG A 168 -25.89 -10.21 -13.06
CA ARG A 168 -26.30 -11.09 -14.13
C ARG A 168 -26.34 -12.49 -13.55
N GLY A 169 -27.58 -12.98 -13.31
CA GLY A 169 -27.88 -14.24 -12.65
C GLY A 169 -26.92 -15.38 -12.94
N THR A 170 -26.96 -16.39 -12.14
CA THR A 170 -26.13 -17.58 -11.92
C THR A 170 -25.41 -18.27 -13.12
N SER A 171 -25.49 -17.72 -14.33
CA SER A 171 -24.84 -18.20 -15.55
C SER A 171 -23.65 -17.36 -16.03
N GLY A 172 -23.16 -16.43 -15.23
CA GLY A 172 -22.12 -15.47 -15.60
C GLY A 172 -20.83 -15.59 -14.83
N PHE A 173 -20.47 -16.77 -14.33
CA PHE A 173 -19.15 -17.00 -13.76
C PHE A 173 -18.11 -17.05 -14.87
N TYR A 174 -17.17 -16.11 -14.84
CA TYR A 174 -16.02 -16.15 -15.73
C TYR A 174 -14.99 -17.12 -15.13
N GLN A 175 -14.76 -18.22 -15.83
CA GLN A 175 -13.65 -19.11 -15.50
C GLN A 175 -12.37 -18.53 -16.05
N VAL A 176 -11.46 -18.08 -15.19
CA VAL A 176 -10.12 -17.69 -15.60
C VAL A 176 -9.36 -18.95 -16.02
N LYS A 177 -9.41 -19.28 -17.31
CA LYS A 177 -8.52 -20.27 -17.90
C LYS A 177 -7.17 -19.61 -18.13
N GLU A 178 -6.21 -19.83 -17.23
CA GLU A 178 -4.82 -19.60 -17.58
C GLU A 178 -4.35 -20.70 -18.51
N LEU A 179 -3.72 -20.30 -19.62
CA LEU A 179 -3.11 -21.22 -20.57
C LEU A 179 -2.08 -22.09 -19.82
N ASN A 180 -2.34 -23.38 -19.78
CA ASN A 180 -1.44 -24.45 -19.33
C ASN A 180 -1.33 -24.78 -17.83
N SER A 181 -2.24 -24.38 -16.95
CA SER A 181 -2.25 -24.91 -15.59
C SER A 181 -3.48 -25.78 -15.30
N THR A 182 -3.24 -26.93 -14.66
CA THR A 182 -4.27 -27.83 -14.10
C THR A 182 -4.79 -27.33 -12.75
N GLN A 183 -4.71 -26.01 -12.47
CA GLN A 183 -5.18 -25.42 -11.22
C GLN A 183 -6.66 -25.08 -11.30
N THR A 184 -7.31 -25.23 -10.14
CA THR A 184 -8.72 -24.94 -9.94
C THR A 184 -9.08 -23.57 -10.45
N VAL A 185 -9.94 -23.57 -11.44
CA VAL A 185 -10.59 -22.36 -11.95
C VAL A 185 -11.40 -21.76 -10.84
N GLU A 186 -11.03 -20.54 -10.39
CA GLU A 186 -11.87 -19.78 -9.46
C GLU A 186 -13.02 -19.18 -10.23
N ASP A 187 -14.25 -19.44 -9.77
CA ASP A 187 -15.42 -18.79 -10.29
C ASP A 187 -15.40 -17.31 -9.86
N ALA A 188 -15.21 -16.42 -10.82
CA ALA A 188 -15.18 -14.99 -10.58
C ALA A 188 -16.39 -14.31 -11.23
N GLN A 189 -17.00 -13.39 -10.50
CA GLN A 189 -18.14 -12.60 -10.96
C GLN A 189 -17.67 -11.24 -11.47
N ILE A 190 -17.96 -10.93 -12.74
CA ILE A 190 -17.67 -9.59 -13.28
C ILE A 190 -18.64 -8.57 -12.69
N LEU A 191 -18.10 -7.44 -12.22
CA LEU A 191 -18.89 -6.35 -11.69
C LEU A 191 -19.42 -5.48 -12.84
N ILE A 192 -20.72 -5.55 -13.07
CA ILE A 192 -21.44 -4.75 -14.07
C ILE A 192 -22.12 -3.59 -13.36
N ILE A 193 -21.78 -2.38 -13.75
CA ILE A 193 -22.34 -1.15 -13.24
C ILE A 193 -23.44 -0.67 -14.16
N HIS A 194 -24.57 -0.35 -13.58
CA HIS A 194 -25.71 0.26 -14.28
C HIS A 194 -25.88 1.70 -13.77
N PRO A 195 -25.42 2.73 -14.53
CA PRO A 195 -25.74 4.12 -14.23
C PRO A 195 -27.26 4.37 -14.33
N GLU A 196 -27.79 5.32 -13.55
CA GLU A 196 -29.23 5.66 -13.63
C GLU A 196 -29.66 6.05 -15.02
N ASP A 197 -28.83 6.82 -15.75
CA ASP A 197 -29.10 7.33 -17.09
C ASP A 197 -28.07 6.79 -18.08
N GLY A 198 -28.07 5.48 -18.38
CA GLY A 198 -27.09 4.95 -19.32
C GLY A 198 -27.12 3.45 -19.53
N GLU A 199 -26.24 2.99 -20.40
CA GLU A 199 -26.03 1.57 -20.65
C GLU A 199 -25.12 0.94 -19.60
N ASP A 200 -25.31 -0.37 -19.41
CA ASP A 200 -24.44 -1.17 -18.54
C ASP A 200 -22.98 -1.07 -19.00
N GLY A 201 -22.07 -1.01 -18.05
CA GLY A 201 -20.65 -0.96 -18.33
C GLY A 201 -19.81 -1.65 -17.27
N ALA A 202 -18.51 -1.71 -17.53
CA ALA A 202 -17.54 -2.33 -16.65
C ALA A 202 -17.01 -1.35 -15.62
N LEU A 203 -16.56 -1.90 -14.47
CA LEU A 203 -15.81 -1.19 -13.48
C LEU A 203 -14.32 -1.16 -13.86
N CYS A 204 -13.71 0.02 -13.79
CA CYS A 204 -12.28 0.21 -14.00
C CYS A 204 -11.48 -0.37 -12.82
N PRO A 205 -10.44 -1.19 -13.05
CA PRO A 205 -9.67 -1.81 -11.98
C PRO A 205 -8.62 -0.88 -11.33
N ASP A 206 -8.35 0.29 -11.91
CA ASP A 206 -7.18 1.10 -11.55
C ASP A 206 -7.07 1.49 -10.08
N ASP A 207 -8.17 1.61 -9.35
CA ASP A 207 -8.17 1.96 -7.92
C ASP A 207 -9.01 0.98 -7.06
N PHE A 208 -9.40 -0.14 -7.65
CA PHE A 208 -10.21 -1.14 -6.95
C PHE A 208 -9.34 -2.02 -6.06
N THR A 209 -9.69 -2.11 -4.78
CA THR A 209 -8.91 -2.77 -3.72
C THR A 209 -9.63 -4.01 -3.17
N THR A 210 -8.92 -4.80 -2.38
CA THR A 210 -9.50 -5.95 -1.66
C THR A 210 -10.66 -5.53 -0.73
N MET A 211 -10.61 -4.32 -0.16
CA MET A 211 -11.72 -3.80 0.66
C MET A 211 -12.97 -3.56 -0.17
N ASP A 212 -12.79 -3.05 -1.40
CA ASP A 212 -13.90 -2.85 -2.34
C ASP A 212 -14.47 -4.20 -2.78
N ALA A 213 -13.61 -5.21 -2.96
CA ALA A 213 -14.03 -6.58 -3.28
C ALA A 213 -14.88 -7.21 -2.16
N ILE A 214 -14.54 -6.96 -0.88
CA ILE A 214 -15.33 -7.40 0.26
C ILE A 214 -16.75 -6.81 0.20
N VAL A 215 -16.86 -5.52 -0.07
CA VAL A 215 -18.17 -4.84 -0.18
C VAL A 215 -18.96 -5.36 -1.39
N ALA A 216 -18.30 -5.55 -2.53
CA ALA A 216 -18.93 -6.14 -3.71
C ALA A 216 -19.49 -7.53 -3.44
N CYS A 217 -18.73 -8.40 -2.78
CA CYS A 217 -19.16 -9.75 -2.43
C CYS A 217 -20.37 -9.75 -1.47
N LYS A 218 -20.35 -8.88 -0.46
CA LYS A 218 -21.48 -8.69 0.47
C LYS A 218 -22.72 -8.18 -0.25
N GLN A 219 -22.55 -7.16 -1.10
CA GLN A 219 -23.67 -6.56 -1.85
C GLN A 219 -24.33 -7.56 -2.79
N THR A 220 -23.54 -8.44 -3.41
CA THR A 220 -24.07 -9.48 -4.33
C THR A 220 -24.54 -10.74 -3.62
N ASN A 221 -24.44 -10.82 -2.30
CA ASN A 221 -24.69 -12.03 -1.49
C ASN A 221 -23.91 -13.26 -2.00
N SER A 222 -22.70 -13.04 -2.53
CA SER A 222 -21.88 -14.09 -3.12
C SER A 222 -20.76 -14.55 -2.18
N GLY A 223 -20.65 -13.96 -0.98
CA GLY A 223 -19.65 -14.30 0.02
C GLY A 223 -19.35 -13.15 0.97
N ILE A 224 -18.48 -13.40 1.95
CA ILE A 224 -18.06 -12.43 2.97
C ILE A 224 -16.86 -11.58 2.53
N GLY A 225 -16.20 -11.97 1.44
CA GLY A 225 -15.09 -11.27 0.82
C GLY A 225 -14.59 -12.04 -0.40
N GLY A 226 -13.57 -11.54 -1.06
CA GLY A 226 -13.10 -12.18 -2.28
C GLY A 226 -11.80 -11.60 -2.83
N ARG A 227 -11.27 -12.31 -3.80
CA ARG A 227 -10.08 -11.91 -4.55
C ARG A 227 -10.46 -11.14 -5.80
N ILE A 228 -9.67 -10.11 -6.11
CA ILE A 228 -9.84 -9.35 -7.35
C ILE A 228 -9.24 -10.15 -8.50
N VAL A 229 -10.00 -10.24 -9.59
CA VAL A 229 -9.58 -10.83 -10.84
C VAL A 229 -9.78 -9.81 -11.96
N GLU A 230 -8.75 -9.55 -12.72
CA GLU A 230 -8.85 -8.66 -13.88
C GLU A 230 -9.14 -9.49 -15.14
N VAL A 231 -10.23 -9.19 -15.81
CA VAL A 231 -10.68 -9.91 -17.03
C VAL A 231 -10.64 -9.00 -18.24
N PRO A 232 -10.19 -9.46 -19.42
CA PRO A 232 -10.21 -8.66 -20.63
C PRO A 232 -11.62 -8.21 -21.00
N LEU A 233 -11.79 -6.94 -21.39
CA LEU A 233 -13.07 -6.40 -21.88
C LEU A 233 -13.52 -7.00 -23.21
N GLU A 234 -12.54 -7.35 -24.05
CA GLU A 234 -12.79 -8.01 -25.32
C GLU A 234 -12.75 -9.52 -25.12
N SER A 235 -13.87 -10.12 -24.75
CA SER A 235 -14.00 -11.57 -24.71
C SER A 235 -15.23 -12.00 -25.49
N ASP A 236 -15.23 -13.21 -26.05
CA ASP A 236 -16.36 -13.82 -26.73
C ASP A 236 -17.63 -13.92 -25.85
N ILE A 237 -17.47 -13.69 -24.53
CA ILE A 237 -18.54 -13.79 -23.54
C ILE A 237 -19.24 -12.45 -23.31
N PHE A 238 -18.57 -11.31 -23.60
CA PHE A 238 -19.12 -9.99 -23.41
C PHE A 238 -18.96 -9.14 -24.66
N PRO A 239 -20.08 -8.55 -25.16
CA PRO A 239 -19.96 -7.48 -26.14
C PRO A 239 -19.11 -6.39 -25.54
N ALA A 240 -18.27 -5.73 -26.34
CA ALA A 240 -17.32 -4.72 -25.90
C ALA A 240 -17.95 -3.75 -24.89
N LEU A 241 -17.69 -3.99 -23.59
CA LEU A 241 -18.16 -3.13 -22.51
C LEU A 241 -17.18 -1.97 -22.38
N LYS A 242 -17.69 -0.76 -22.27
CA LYS A 242 -16.86 0.39 -21.87
C LYS A 242 -16.78 0.47 -20.34
N HIS A 243 -15.72 1.05 -19.83
CA HIS A 243 -15.66 1.41 -18.42
C HIS A 243 -16.59 2.59 -18.15
N VAL A 244 -17.53 2.43 -17.22
CA VAL A 244 -18.49 3.47 -16.83
C VAL A 244 -18.33 3.93 -15.39
N ALA A 245 -17.52 3.23 -14.58
CA ALA A 245 -17.31 3.58 -13.19
C ALA A 245 -15.87 3.33 -12.73
N ILE A 246 -15.47 4.15 -11.79
CA ILE A 246 -14.27 3.98 -10.95
C ILE A 246 -14.77 3.98 -9.51
N ILE A 247 -14.50 2.92 -8.77
CA ILE A 247 -14.91 2.75 -7.38
C ILE A 247 -13.66 2.39 -6.58
N GLY A 248 -13.56 2.93 -5.40
CA GLY A 248 -12.47 2.60 -4.51
C GLY A 248 -12.70 3.14 -3.11
N HIS A 249 -11.75 2.85 -2.22
CA HIS A 249 -11.74 3.39 -0.87
C HIS A 249 -12.94 2.98 -0.02
N CYS A 250 -13.40 1.73 -0.15
CA CYS A 250 -14.27 1.13 0.84
C CYS A 250 -13.49 0.78 2.11
N PHE A 251 -14.17 0.71 3.25
CA PHE A 251 -13.63 0.19 4.53
C PHE A 251 -13.75 -1.32 4.65
N GLY A 252 -14.57 -1.93 3.80
CA GLY A 252 -14.98 -3.32 3.92
C GLY A 252 -16.15 -3.55 4.89
N ASN A 253 -16.68 -2.51 5.57
CA ASN A 253 -17.86 -2.60 6.44
C ASN A 253 -19.14 -2.04 5.80
N GLU A 254 -19.05 -1.41 4.63
CA GLU A 254 -20.19 -0.95 3.87
C GLU A 254 -21.04 -2.13 3.38
N THR A 255 -22.30 -1.85 3.13
CA THR A 255 -23.27 -2.85 2.62
C THR A 255 -23.38 -2.81 1.10
N SER A 256 -22.91 -1.73 0.45
CA SER A 256 -22.95 -1.56 -1.01
C SER A 256 -21.85 -0.60 -1.49
N LEU A 257 -21.40 -0.79 -2.73
CA LEU A 257 -20.32 -0.02 -3.35
C LEU A 257 -20.66 1.46 -3.58
N ASP A 258 -21.93 1.84 -3.60
CA ASP A 258 -22.37 3.23 -3.69
C ASP A 258 -22.10 4.03 -2.39
N GLN A 259 -21.83 3.35 -1.28
CA GLN A 259 -21.39 3.98 -0.05
C GLN A 259 -19.90 4.30 -0.03
N CYS A 260 -19.15 3.68 -0.93
CA CYS A 260 -17.73 3.95 -1.14
C CYS A 260 -17.52 5.17 -2.04
N LYS A 261 -16.30 5.67 -2.14
CA LYS A 261 -16.02 6.74 -3.12
C LYS A 261 -16.14 6.19 -4.53
N HIS A 262 -16.86 6.87 -5.38
CA HIS A 262 -17.09 6.44 -6.75
C HIS A 262 -17.26 7.62 -7.71
N TYR A 263 -16.92 7.35 -8.97
CA TYR A 263 -17.18 8.21 -10.11
C TYR A 263 -17.85 7.39 -11.20
N VAL A 264 -18.99 7.87 -11.69
CA VAL A 264 -19.77 7.18 -12.72
C VAL A 264 -20.02 8.13 -13.88
N ASP A 265 -19.72 7.68 -15.09
CA ASP A 265 -20.05 8.38 -16.32
C ASP A 265 -20.70 7.41 -17.29
N PRO A 266 -22.00 7.59 -17.60
CA PRO A 266 -22.70 6.76 -18.57
C PRO A 266 -22.05 6.78 -19.96
N ASN A 267 -21.31 7.85 -20.30
CA ASN A 267 -20.59 7.98 -21.56
C ASN A 267 -19.23 7.30 -21.58
N GLY A 268 -18.74 6.88 -20.43
CA GLY A 268 -17.48 6.17 -20.21
C GLY A 268 -16.47 6.97 -19.42
N VAL A 269 -15.86 6.31 -18.42
CA VAL A 269 -14.77 6.86 -17.62
C VAL A 269 -13.42 6.59 -18.28
N LYS A 270 -12.46 7.49 -18.06
CA LYS A 270 -11.07 7.29 -18.47
C LYS A 270 -10.46 6.22 -17.58
N CYS A 271 -10.09 5.09 -18.12
CA CYS A 271 -9.45 3.97 -17.44
C CYS A 271 -8.17 3.62 -18.19
N LYS A 272 -7.06 3.40 -17.48
CA LYS A 272 -5.80 3.00 -18.09
C LYS A 272 -5.78 1.53 -18.46
N SER A 273 -6.49 0.72 -17.68
CA SER A 273 -6.61 -0.70 -17.94
C SER A 273 -7.57 -0.97 -19.11
N THR A 274 -7.24 -1.98 -19.89
CA THR A 274 -8.13 -2.56 -20.92
C THR A 274 -8.94 -3.74 -20.38
N LYS A 275 -8.92 -3.93 -19.05
CA LYS A 275 -9.57 -5.04 -18.35
C LYS A 275 -10.69 -4.51 -17.47
N ALA A 276 -11.64 -5.36 -17.13
CA ALA A 276 -12.70 -5.12 -16.16
C ALA A 276 -12.38 -5.80 -14.82
N VAL A 277 -13.01 -5.32 -13.76
CA VAL A 277 -12.96 -5.97 -12.45
C VAL A 277 -13.92 -7.13 -12.39
N ALA A 278 -13.42 -8.28 -11.97
CA ALA A 278 -14.21 -9.39 -11.47
C ALA A 278 -13.78 -9.70 -10.03
N VAL A 279 -14.66 -10.30 -9.25
CA VAL A 279 -14.38 -10.74 -7.88
C VAL A 279 -14.70 -12.23 -7.74
N ALA A 280 -13.74 -12.98 -7.22
CA ALA A 280 -13.92 -14.37 -6.80
C ALA A 280 -14.35 -14.36 -5.34
N CYS A 281 -15.65 -14.32 -5.10
CA CYS A 281 -16.23 -14.24 -3.77
C CYS A 281 -16.17 -15.57 -3.03
N GLN A 282 -15.97 -15.52 -1.73
CA GLN A 282 -15.83 -16.68 -0.87
C GLN A 282 -16.64 -16.52 0.42
N ASP A 283 -17.27 -17.60 0.87
CA ASP A 283 -17.97 -17.67 2.17
C ASP A 283 -17.02 -17.99 3.32
N LYS A 284 -15.80 -18.38 3.00
CA LYS A 284 -14.76 -18.77 3.95
C LYS A 284 -13.49 -18.02 3.62
N LEU A 285 -12.91 -17.36 4.60
CA LEU A 285 -11.68 -16.60 4.47
C LEU A 285 -10.66 -17.01 5.53
N PRO A 286 -9.37 -16.87 5.26
CA PRO A 286 -8.34 -16.94 6.29
C PRO A 286 -8.46 -15.77 7.27
N ASP A 287 -7.76 -15.88 8.38
CA ASP A 287 -7.64 -14.85 9.40
C ASP A 287 -6.32 -15.08 10.14
N LEU A 288 -5.34 -14.22 9.93
CA LEU A 288 -4.02 -14.37 10.52
C LEU A 288 -3.96 -13.69 11.89
N ILE A 289 -3.34 -14.37 12.84
CA ILE A 289 -3.06 -13.81 14.16
C ILE A 289 -1.62 -14.15 14.58
N SER A 290 -0.95 -13.22 15.23
CA SER A 290 0.42 -13.41 15.73
C SER A 290 0.46 -14.10 17.09
N ASP A 291 1.46 -14.95 17.32
CA ASP A 291 1.83 -15.46 18.64
C ASP A 291 2.70 -14.42 19.38
N ILE A 292 2.04 -13.66 20.25
CA ILE A 292 2.69 -12.59 21.03
C ILE A 292 3.72 -13.17 22.02
N GLU A 293 3.40 -14.32 22.64
CA GLU A 293 4.27 -14.91 23.66
C GLU A 293 5.62 -15.33 23.06
N GLN A 294 5.59 -15.96 21.89
CA GLN A 294 6.82 -16.30 21.17
C GLN A 294 7.56 -15.07 20.69
N LEU A 295 6.86 -14.05 20.24
CA LEU A 295 7.48 -12.80 19.83
C LEU A 295 8.25 -12.16 20.99
N GLU A 296 7.67 -12.04 22.20
CA GLU A 296 8.31 -11.47 23.38
C GLU A 296 9.50 -12.29 23.87
N ASN A 297 9.36 -13.61 23.93
CA ASN A 297 10.32 -14.50 24.57
C ASN A 297 11.54 -14.84 23.70
N SER A 298 11.49 -14.58 22.39
CA SER A 298 12.55 -14.94 21.45
C SER A 298 13.57 -13.83 21.19
N VAL A 299 13.33 -12.63 21.71
CA VAL A 299 14.12 -11.43 21.38
C VAL A 299 15.53 -11.50 21.93
N HIS A 300 16.52 -11.21 21.08
CA HIS A 300 17.89 -11.06 21.47
C HIS A 300 18.68 -10.17 20.51
N ILE A 301 19.82 -9.67 20.96
CA ILE A 301 20.74 -8.89 20.13
C ILE A 301 21.81 -9.82 19.56
N GLN A 302 22.01 -9.71 18.23
CA GLN A 302 23.11 -10.36 17.55
C GLN A 302 23.90 -9.35 16.74
N ARG A 303 25.24 -9.49 16.78
CA ARG A 303 26.13 -8.65 16.00
C ARG A 303 26.81 -9.50 14.93
N LEU A 304 26.54 -9.18 13.65
CA LEU A 304 27.08 -9.89 12.50
C LEU A 304 27.76 -8.93 11.54
N ARG A 305 28.81 -9.41 10.87
CA ARG A 305 29.42 -8.67 9.78
C ARG A 305 28.55 -8.78 8.53
N LEU A 306 28.53 -7.75 7.71
CA LEU A 306 27.79 -7.73 6.44
C LEU A 306 28.20 -8.88 5.51
N TRP A 307 29.42 -9.39 5.65
CA TRP A 307 29.84 -10.64 4.98
C TRP A 307 28.88 -11.82 5.21
N HIS A 308 28.34 -11.95 6.41
CA HIS A 308 27.41 -13.04 6.76
C HIS A 308 25.95 -12.73 6.40
N LEU A 309 25.67 -11.57 5.85
CA LEU A 309 24.33 -11.06 5.60
C LEU A 309 24.09 -10.77 4.10
N GLN A 310 24.84 -11.48 3.22
CA GLN A 310 24.75 -11.24 1.77
C GLN A 310 23.35 -11.55 1.23
N CYS A 311 22.74 -12.66 1.67
CA CYS A 311 21.38 -13.01 1.27
C CYS A 311 20.38 -11.93 1.72
N ALA A 312 20.51 -11.41 2.93
CA ALA A 312 19.66 -10.34 3.41
C ALA A 312 19.87 -9.00 2.65
N LEU A 313 21.08 -8.77 2.11
CA LEU A 313 21.31 -7.64 1.21
C LEU A 313 20.62 -7.84 -0.15
N GLU A 314 20.69 -9.03 -0.71
CA GLU A 314 20.02 -9.37 -1.96
C GLU A 314 18.49 -9.28 -1.85
N GLU A 315 17.95 -9.63 -0.68
CA GLU A 315 16.53 -9.55 -0.38
C GLU A 315 16.04 -8.16 0.07
N HIS A 316 16.91 -7.17 0.09
CA HIS A 316 16.58 -5.81 0.53
C HIS A 316 16.00 -5.73 1.95
N CYS A 317 16.51 -6.56 2.89
CA CYS A 317 16.02 -6.60 4.27
C CYS A 317 16.54 -5.48 5.16
N PHE A 318 17.51 -4.71 4.69
CA PHE A 318 18.07 -3.59 5.41
C PHE A 318 17.37 -2.27 5.10
N PRO A 319 17.47 -1.29 6.00
CA PRO A 319 17.12 0.10 5.66
C PRO A 319 17.97 0.64 4.50
N ASP A 320 17.43 1.55 3.71
CA ASP A 320 18.08 2.13 2.52
C ASP A 320 19.43 2.79 2.83
N SER A 321 19.58 3.31 4.05
CA SER A 321 20.84 3.87 4.53
C SER A 321 22.01 2.89 4.45
N VAL A 322 21.77 1.58 4.61
CA VAL A 322 22.80 0.54 4.50
C VAL A 322 23.25 0.37 3.06
N TYR A 323 22.34 0.38 2.10
CA TYR A 323 22.67 0.29 0.66
C TYR A 323 23.45 1.52 0.19
N THR A 324 23.04 2.71 0.64
CA THR A 324 23.78 3.95 0.41
C THR A 324 25.19 3.88 1.01
N TYR A 325 25.34 3.37 2.23
CA TYR A 325 26.64 3.15 2.87
C TYR A 325 27.52 2.20 2.07
N ILE A 326 26.98 1.07 1.60
CA ILE A 326 27.70 0.08 0.79
C ILE A 326 28.16 0.69 -0.52
N ALA A 327 27.31 1.44 -1.21
CA ALA A 327 27.65 2.11 -2.46
C ALA A 327 28.80 3.11 -2.30
N ASN A 328 28.88 3.79 -1.14
CA ASN A 328 29.94 4.75 -0.83
C ASN A 328 31.23 4.10 -0.30
N ASN A 329 31.18 2.82 0.11
CA ASN A 329 32.32 2.09 0.69
C ASN A 329 32.57 0.74 0.02
N PRO A 330 32.75 0.70 -1.31
CA PRO A 330 32.94 -0.55 -2.04
C PRO A 330 34.20 -1.29 -1.53
N GLY A 331 34.06 -2.58 -1.25
CA GLY A 331 35.15 -3.45 -0.80
C GLY A 331 35.52 -3.36 0.69
N ARG A 332 35.04 -2.37 1.44
CA ARG A 332 35.26 -2.27 2.89
C ARG A 332 34.08 -2.78 3.70
N TYR A 333 32.85 -2.60 3.20
CA TYR A 333 31.62 -2.89 3.92
C TYR A 333 31.50 -4.34 4.43
N TYR A 334 32.12 -5.30 3.76
CA TYR A 334 32.08 -6.71 4.19
C TYR A 334 32.52 -6.95 5.64
N TRP A 335 33.43 -6.13 6.14
CA TRP A 335 34.00 -6.29 7.47
C TRP A 335 33.21 -5.54 8.55
N ASP A 336 32.35 -4.65 8.15
CA ASP A 336 31.57 -3.84 9.08
C ASP A 336 30.46 -4.69 9.70
N ALA A 337 30.29 -4.53 11.01
CA ALA A 337 29.33 -5.30 11.77
C ALA A 337 28.03 -4.50 11.95
N ARG A 338 26.92 -5.17 11.73
CA ARG A 338 25.58 -4.65 12.03
C ARG A 338 25.08 -5.26 13.33
N THR A 339 24.34 -4.49 14.10
CA THR A 339 23.67 -4.92 15.32
C THR A 339 22.21 -5.15 15.01
N LEU A 340 21.76 -6.38 15.16
CA LEU A 340 20.43 -6.82 14.78
C LEU A 340 19.64 -7.17 16.04
N ILE A 341 18.42 -6.67 16.16
CA ILE A 341 17.45 -7.20 17.09
C ILE A 341 16.68 -8.31 16.41
N ARG A 342 16.88 -9.53 16.87
CA ARG A 342 16.28 -10.75 16.31
C ARG A 342 15.10 -11.19 17.14
N PHE A 343 14.11 -11.77 16.48
CA PHE A 343 12.88 -12.27 17.10
C PHE A 343 12.28 -13.38 16.24
N SER A 344 11.48 -14.23 16.84
CA SER A 344 10.66 -15.20 16.11
C SER A 344 9.29 -14.59 15.81
N SER A 345 8.78 -14.88 14.63
CA SER A 345 7.46 -14.47 14.18
C SER A 345 6.66 -15.73 13.84
N ILE A 346 5.62 -15.98 14.59
CA ILE A 346 4.70 -17.10 14.37
C ILE A 346 3.34 -16.53 14.04
N THR A 347 2.79 -16.96 12.92
CA THR A 347 1.50 -16.49 12.43
C THR A 347 0.56 -17.66 12.23
N LYS A 348 -0.54 -17.67 12.97
CA LYS A 348 -1.55 -18.73 12.91
C LYS A 348 -2.75 -18.28 12.09
N ASN A 349 -3.26 -19.16 11.24
CA ASN A 349 -4.52 -18.95 10.55
C ASN A 349 -5.67 -19.49 11.43
N ILE A 350 -6.43 -18.57 12.02
CA ILE A 350 -7.63 -18.87 12.83
C ILE A 350 -8.92 -18.78 12.02
N GLY A 351 -8.81 -18.47 10.74
CA GLY A 351 -9.94 -18.36 9.81
C GLY A 351 -10.54 -19.70 9.39
N THR A 352 -11.37 -19.65 8.38
CA THR A 352 -12.15 -20.79 7.90
C THR A 352 -11.70 -21.30 6.53
N ALA A 353 -10.77 -20.59 5.88
CA ALA A 353 -10.13 -20.98 4.61
C ALA A 353 -8.61 -20.92 4.70
N PRO A 354 -7.88 -21.61 3.82
CA PRO A 354 -6.44 -21.47 3.74
C PRO A 354 -6.02 -20.05 3.37
N PHE A 355 -4.96 -19.54 3.99
CA PHE A 355 -4.28 -18.35 3.54
C PHE A 355 -3.36 -18.74 2.38
N LEU A 356 -3.70 -18.31 1.18
CA LEU A 356 -2.98 -18.65 -0.04
C LEU A 356 -2.22 -17.45 -0.57
N PRO A 357 -1.00 -17.65 -1.14
CA PRO A 357 -0.25 -16.56 -1.74
C PRO A 357 -1.05 -15.81 -2.80
N ALA A 358 -0.84 -14.50 -2.87
CA ALA A 358 -1.47 -13.66 -3.89
C ALA A 358 -0.94 -13.94 -5.30
N LEU A 359 0.30 -14.39 -5.42
CA LEU A 359 0.90 -14.78 -6.69
C LEU A 359 0.61 -16.25 -7.01
N ILE A 360 0.29 -16.51 -8.27
CA ILE A 360 0.17 -17.88 -8.78
C ILE A 360 1.55 -18.53 -8.87
N PRO A 361 1.63 -19.88 -8.83
CA PRO A 361 2.90 -20.60 -8.80
C PRO A 361 3.85 -20.30 -9.97
N GLU A 362 3.32 -19.91 -11.14
CA GLU A 362 4.11 -19.55 -12.32
C GLU A 362 4.94 -18.29 -12.09
N HIS A 363 4.48 -17.40 -11.23
CA HIS A 363 5.15 -16.14 -10.88
C HIS A 363 5.98 -16.22 -9.60
N TRP A 364 6.11 -17.39 -9.00
CA TRP A 364 6.98 -17.57 -7.84
C TRP A 364 8.44 -17.55 -8.27
N GLU A 365 9.25 -16.84 -7.50
CA GLU A 365 10.67 -16.67 -7.80
C GLU A 365 11.52 -17.64 -6.95
N TRP A 366 12.42 -18.39 -7.60
CA TRP A 366 13.38 -19.21 -6.89
C TRP A 366 14.43 -18.37 -6.20
N HIS A 367 14.60 -18.58 -4.89
CA HIS A 367 15.61 -17.87 -4.12
C HIS A 367 16.78 -18.79 -3.78
N PRO A 368 17.98 -18.55 -4.35
CA PRO A 368 19.14 -19.46 -4.16
C PRO A 368 19.61 -19.55 -2.71
N CYS A 369 19.52 -18.44 -1.95
CA CYS A 369 19.96 -18.41 -0.55
C CYS A 369 19.11 -19.28 0.37
N HIS A 370 17.81 -19.37 0.09
CA HIS A 370 16.88 -20.13 0.90
C HIS A 370 16.55 -21.51 0.30
N ALA A 371 16.99 -21.75 -0.93
CA ALA A 371 16.72 -22.96 -1.69
C ALA A 371 15.22 -23.34 -1.73
N HIS A 372 14.35 -22.33 -1.92
CA HIS A 372 12.92 -22.50 -2.15
C HIS A 372 12.32 -21.35 -2.96
N TYR A 373 11.08 -21.53 -3.40
CA TYR A 373 10.33 -20.50 -4.12
C TYR A 373 9.65 -19.53 -3.17
N HIS A 374 9.74 -18.26 -3.48
CA HIS A 374 9.03 -17.19 -2.78
C HIS A 374 7.71 -16.90 -3.47
N SER A 375 6.62 -16.99 -2.74
CA SER A 375 5.26 -16.83 -3.25
C SER A 375 4.63 -15.47 -2.93
N MET A 376 5.20 -14.72 -2.01
CA MET A 376 4.77 -13.37 -1.65
C MET A 376 5.96 -12.43 -1.61
N LYS A 377 5.80 -11.22 -2.16
CA LYS A 377 6.85 -10.17 -2.12
C LYS A 377 7.02 -9.58 -0.72
N VAL A 378 5.93 -9.38 -0.01
CA VAL A 378 5.93 -8.88 1.37
C VAL A 378 4.84 -9.60 2.16
N PHE A 379 5.23 -10.37 3.15
CA PHE A 379 4.31 -11.01 4.09
C PHE A 379 4.19 -10.22 5.40
N GLY A 380 5.30 -9.67 5.89
CA GLY A 380 5.34 -8.87 7.11
C GLY A 380 6.29 -7.69 7.00
N SER A 381 5.92 -6.57 7.59
CA SER A 381 6.75 -5.39 7.76
C SER A 381 7.06 -5.19 9.24
N TYR A 382 8.32 -4.84 9.56
CA TYR A 382 8.83 -4.64 10.91
C TYR A 382 9.30 -3.20 11.05
N GLU A 383 8.90 -2.53 12.12
CA GLU A 383 9.23 -1.12 12.35
C GLU A 383 9.71 -0.90 13.79
N VAL A 384 10.69 -0.02 13.95
CA VAL A 384 11.14 0.47 15.25
C VAL A 384 10.91 1.98 15.29
N ILE A 385 10.17 2.41 16.28
CA ILE A 385 9.72 3.79 16.46
C ILE A 385 10.25 4.30 17.77
N ASP A 386 10.75 5.53 17.79
CA ASP A 386 11.27 6.15 19.01
C ASP A 386 10.14 6.74 19.89
N ILE A 387 10.50 7.24 21.05
CA ILE A 387 9.56 7.86 21.99
C ILE A 387 8.89 9.15 21.47
N MET A 388 9.38 9.68 20.36
CA MET A 388 8.81 10.84 19.67
C MET A 388 7.96 10.41 18.45
N GLU A 389 7.59 9.14 18.38
CA GLU A 389 6.79 8.54 17.31
C GLU A 389 7.46 8.61 15.93
N ARG A 390 8.81 8.67 15.87
CA ARG A 390 9.55 8.68 14.61
C ARG A 390 9.98 7.27 14.25
N LEU A 391 9.76 6.89 13.00
CA LEU A 391 10.33 5.66 12.45
C LEU A 391 11.86 5.79 12.39
N VAL A 392 12.57 5.03 13.21
CA VAL A 392 14.03 5.10 13.34
C VAL A 392 14.76 3.91 12.76
N SER A 393 14.06 2.81 12.57
CA SER A 393 14.54 1.68 11.78
C SER A 393 13.38 0.85 11.29
N TYR A 394 13.59 0.15 10.22
CA TYR A 394 12.62 -0.80 9.67
C TYR A 394 13.34 -2.02 9.11
N GLY A 395 12.61 -3.10 9.04
CA GLY A 395 12.96 -4.29 8.30
C GLY A 395 11.70 -4.81 7.65
N HIS A 396 11.84 -5.48 6.55
CA HIS A 396 10.75 -6.25 6.01
C HIS A 396 11.28 -7.60 5.60
N LYS A 397 10.52 -8.61 5.85
CA LYS A 397 10.77 -9.85 5.16
C LYS A 397 10.03 -9.78 3.84
N ALA A 398 10.83 -9.55 2.81
CA ALA A 398 10.34 -9.28 1.48
C ALA A 398 9.65 -10.48 0.85
N SER A 399 10.01 -11.71 1.24
CA SER A 399 9.48 -12.87 0.56
C SER A 399 9.47 -14.11 1.45
N PHE A 400 8.42 -14.90 1.28
CA PHE A 400 8.18 -16.08 2.10
C PHE A 400 7.77 -17.26 1.26
N CYS A 401 8.15 -18.43 1.72
CA CYS A 401 7.46 -19.67 1.40
C CYS A 401 6.51 -19.98 2.56
N LEU A 402 5.22 -19.97 2.30
CA LEU A 402 4.19 -20.22 3.31
C LEU A 402 3.96 -21.73 3.48
N GLU A 403 4.00 -22.22 4.72
CA GLU A 403 3.78 -23.64 4.99
C GLU A 403 3.13 -23.92 6.36
N ASP A 404 2.56 -25.10 6.50
CA ASP A 404 1.98 -25.60 7.75
C ASP A 404 3.11 -26.18 8.65
N ASN A 405 3.83 -25.31 9.39
CA ASN A 405 4.89 -25.78 10.28
C ASN A 405 4.31 -26.55 11.48
N HIS A 406 3.31 -25.99 12.15
CA HIS A 406 2.61 -26.62 13.24
C HIS A 406 1.10 -26.44 13.09
N CYS A 407 0.32 -27.46 13.48
CA CYS A 407 -1.13 -27.43 13.40
C CYS A 407 -1.79 -27.86 14.71
N ASP A 408 -3.00 -27.39 14.94
CA ASP A 408 -3.83 -27.82 16.06
C ASP A 408 -4.08 -29.34 16.01
N ARG A 409 -4.40 -29.90 17.17
CA ARG A 409 -4.70 -31.34 17.28
C ARG A 409 -5.82 -31.72 16.30
N ASN A 410 -5.59 -32.75 15.50
CA ASN A 410 -6.48 -33.28 14.46
C ASN A 410 -6.62 -32.41 13.19
N VAL A 411 -5.77 -31.42 13.00
CA VAL A 411 -5.64 -30.70 11.73
C VAL A 411 -4.51 -31.31 10.91
N THR A 412 -4.79 -31.64 9.65
CA THR A 412 -3.80 -32.20 8.73
C THR A 412 -3.06 -31.07 8.01
N LYS A 413 -1.74 -31.19 7.91
CA LYS A 413 -0.89 -30.31 7.12
C LYS A 413 -1.16 -30.51 5.63
N HIS A 414 -1.39 -29.44 4.90
CA HIS A 414 -1.65 -29.45 3.47
C HIS A 414 -0.63 -28.67 2.65
N PHE A 415 0.07 -27.73 3.29
CA PHE A 415 0.99 -26.81 2.63
C PHE A 415 2.42 -27.07 3.10
N PHE A 416 3.34 -26.99 2.14
CA PHE A 416 4.75 -27.23 2.37
C PHE A 416 5.61 -26.51 1.34
N CYS A 417 6.81 -26.11 1.74
CA CYS A 417 7.84 -25.57 0.90
C CYS A 417 8.67 -26.69 0.27
N SER A 418 9.07 -26.52 -0.98
CA SER A 418 9.99 -27.44 -1.63
C SER A 418 11.38 -26.80 -1.70
N ASN A 419 12.38 -27.56 -1.23
CA ASN A 419 13.79 -27.17 -1.32
C ASN A 419 14.48 -27.76 -2.57
N VAL A 420 13.72 -28.21 -3.54
CA VAL A 420 14.22 -28.76 -4.79
C VAL A 420 13.89 -27.79 -5.92
N MET A 421 14.92 -27.33 -6.62
CA MET A 421 14.75 -26.49 -7.80
C MET A 421 13.83 -27.18 -8.81
N ASP A 422 12.99 -26.41 -9.48
CA ASP A 422 11.92 -26.86 -10.38
C ASP A 422 10.73 -27.55 -9.71
N THR A 423 10.73 -27.66 -8.37
CA THR A 423 9.59 -28.14 -7.60
C THR A 423 9.07 -27.01 -6.70
N LYS A 424 7.91 -26.44 -7.02
CA LYS A 424 7.40 -25.24 -6.33
C LYS A 424 6.78 -25.50 -4.95
N GLY A 425 6.54 -26.79 -4.62
CA GLY A 425 5.80 -27.12 -3.41
C GLY A 425 4.31 -26.78 -3.54
N LYS A 426 3.64 -26.66 -2.42
CA LYS A 426 2.27 -26.21 -2.29
C LYS A 426 2.21 -25.24 -1.12
N GLN A 427 2.24 -23.93 -1.41
CA GLN A 427 2.37 -22.90 -0.39
C GLN A 427 1.03 -22.40 0.10
N GLY A 428 0.95 -22.10 1.40
CA GLY A 428 -0.22 -21.59 2.10
C GLY A 428 -0.18 -21.89 3.59
N ILE A 429 -1.20 -21.45 4.33
CA ILE A 429 -1.39 -21.76 5.74
C ILE A 429 -2.82 -22.26 5.93
N SER A 430 -2.97 -23.54 6.32
CA SER A 430 -4.27 -24.16 6.57
C SER A 430 -4.97 -23.55 7.79
N PRO A 431 -6.32 -23.54 7.83
CA PRO A 431 -7.04 -23.20 9.07
C PRO A 431 -6.59 -24.07 10.24
N GLY A 432 -6.27 -23.45 11.36
CA GLY A 432 -5.75 -24.11 12.55
C GLY A 432 -4.27 -24.49 12.48
N CYS A 433 -3.56 -24.13 11.41
CA CYS A 433 -2.11 -24.26 11.31
C CYS A 433 -1.42 -22.90 11.46
N GLN A 434 -0.14 -22.95 11.71
CA GLN A 434 0.73 -21.79 11.84
C GLN A 434 1.98 -21.93 10.99
N ASP A 435 2.45 -20.80 10.52
CA ASP A 435 3.73 -20.64 9.85
C ASP A 435 4.73 -20.03 10.85
N GLU A 436 5.95 -20.59 10.93
CA GLU A 436 6.90 -20.29 11.99
C GLU A 436 8.23 -19.79 11.40
N TYR A 437 8.55 -18.54 11.68
CA TYR A 437 9.80 -17.92 11.30
C TYR A 437 10.63 -17.64 12.54
N PHE A 438 11.62 -18.49 12.79
CA PHE A 438 12.46 -18.39 13.95
C PHE A 438 13.53 -17.30 13.80
N PHE A 439 13.98 -16.79 14.93
CA PHE A 439 14.97 -15.72 15.03
C PHE A 439 16.29 -15.97 14.29
N ASN A 440 16.62 -17.21 13.97
CA ASN A 440 17.82 -17.61 13.24
C ASN A 440 17.67 -17.56 11.71
N TYR A 441 16.50 -17.27 11.20
CA TYR A 441 16.26 -17.12 9.76
C TYR A 441 16.76 -15.76 9.25
N ASP A 442 17.12 -15.70 7.98
CA ASP A 442 17.46 -14.46 7.34
C ASP A 442 16.27 -13.49 7.34
N CYS A 443 16.58 -12.22 7.46
CA CYS A 443 15.61 -11.14 7.51
C CYS A 443 14.60 -11.19 8.68
N GLN A 444 14.76 -12.14 9.62
CA GLN A 444 13.96 -12.21 10.85
C GLN A 444 14.59 -11.35 11.95
N TRP A 445 14.74 -10.06 11.67
CA TRP A 445 15.37 -9.05 12.53
C TRP A 445 15.13 -7.63 12.01
N VAL A 446 15.43 -6.65 12.84
CA VAL A 446 15.57 -5.25 12.43
C VAL A 446 17.00 -4.79 12.73
N ASP A 447 17.60 -4.06 11.80
CA ASP A 447 18.93 -3.45 11.99
C ASP A 447 18.82 -2.23 12.89
N ILE A 448 19.47 -2.30 14.03
CA ILE A 448 19.49 -1.25 15.06
C ILE A 448 20.88 -0.69 15.29
N THR A 449 21.79 -0.85 14.32
CA THR A 449 23.20 -0.42 14.45
C THR A 449 23.33 1.05 14.78
N ASP A 450 22.51 1.86 14.15
CA ASP A 450 22.56 3.32 14.24
C ASP A 450 21.66 3.87 15.36
N LEU A 451 20.98 2.99 16.11
CA LEU A 451 20.12 3.41 17.21
C LEU A 451 20.90 3.59 18.52
N PRO A 452 20.69 4.71 19.23
CA PRO A 452 21.16 4.88 20.59
C PRO A 452 20.53 3.84 21.54
N VAL A 453 21.17 3.57 22.67
CA VAL A 453 20.51 2.86 23.76
C VAL A 453 19.31 3.66 24.25
N GLY A 454 18.15 2.99 24.37
CA GLY A 454 16.91 3.70 24.65
C GLY A 454 15.71 2.77 24.74
N ASP A 455 14.57 3.39 24.93
CA ASP A 455 13.27 2.76 24.89
C ASP A 455 12.59 3.15 23.57
N TYR A 456 11.96 2.17 22.91
CA TYR A 456 11.36 2.27 21.59
C TYR A 456 10.02 1.55 21.57
N THR A 457 9.30 1.70 20.50
CA THR A 457 8.16 0.85 20.13
C THR A 457 8.57 0.00 18.94
N TYR A 458 8.36 -1.31 19.03
CA TYR A 458 8.45 -2.23 17.92
C TYR A 458 7.03 -2.49 17.38
N GLN A 459 6.91 -2.56 16.07
CA GLN A 459 5.66 -2.88 15.39
C GLN A 459 5.89 -3.94 14.32
N VAL A 460 4.93 -4.82 14.16
CA VAL A 460 4.87 -5.74 13.00
C VAL A 460 3.47 -5.74 12.43
N THR A 461 3.38 -5.73 11.10
CA THR A 461 2.11 -5.85 10.37
C THR A 461 2.24 -7.00 9.38
N TYR A 462 1.30 -7.95 9.42
CA TYR A 462 1.19 -9.04 8.47
C TYR A 462 0.22 -8.68 7.34
N ASN A 463 0.46 -9.23 6.13
CA ASN A 463 -0.30 -8.89 4.94
C ASN A 463 -0.51 -7.37 4.78
N PRO A 464 0.58 -6.56 4.91
CA PRO A 464 0.48 -5.10 5.06
C PRO A 464 -0.12 -4.40 3.84
N HIS A 465 -0.16 -5.07 2.70
CA HIS A 465 -0.75 -4.55 1.46
C HIS A 465 -2.14 -5.15 1.17
N TYR A 466 -2.70 -5.92 2.10
CA TYR A 466 -4.00 -6.57 1.94
C TYR A 466 -4.13 -7.39 0.65
N LEU A 467 -3.03 -8.01 0.19
CA LEU A 467 -2.99 -8.78 -1.05
C LEU A 467 -3.80 -10.08 -0.97
N VAL A 468 -3.92 -10.63 0.22
CA VAL A 468 -4.74 -11.81 0.50
C VAL A 468 -5.97 -11.36 1.27
N PRO A 469 -7.19 -11.69 0.79
CA PRO A 469 -8.40 -11.37 1.53
C PRO A 469 -8.48 -12.17 2.82
N GLU A 470 -8.81 -11.49 3.93
CA GLU A 470 -8.99 -12.07 5.26
C GLU A 470 -10.36 -11.72 5.83
N SER A 471 -10.87 -12.54 6.73
CA SER A 471 -12.16 -12.27 7.40
C SER A 471 -12.08 -11.12 8.40
N ASN A 472 -10.88 -10.85 8.91
CA ASN A 472 -10.59 -9.79 9.85
C ASN A 472 -9.17 -9.28 9.66
N TYR A 473 -9.01 -7.98 9.43
CA TYR A 473 -7.69 -7.34 9.34
C TYR A 473 -7.33 -6.56 10.60
N PHE A 474 -8.27 -6.48 11.59
CA PHE A 474 -8.06 -5.71 12.82
C PHE A 474 -7.05 -6.36 13.78
N ASN A 475 -6.62 -7.57 13.50
CA ASN A 475 -5.68 -8.35 14.31
C ASN A 475 -4.35 -8.66 13.57
N ASN A 476 -4.13 -8.02 12.40
CA ASN A 476 -2.95 -8.26 11.56
C ASN A 476 -1.69 -7.52 12.04
N ALA A 477 -1.76 -6.78 13.13
CA ALA A 477 -0.61 -6.06 13.63
C ALA A 477 -0.38 -6.30 15.12
N VAL A 478 0.88 -6.19 15.53
CA VAL A 478 1.31 -6.23 16.92
C VAL A 478 2.19 -5.02 17.21
N THR A 479 1.95 -4.37 18.34
CA THR A 479 2.84 -3.37 18.90
C THR A 479 3.44 -3.86 20.20
N CYS A 480 4.72 -3.63 20.42
CA CYS A 480 5.45 -3.98 21.64
C CYS A 480 6.25 -2.78 22.14
N LYS A 481 6.39 -2.65 23.43
CA LYS A 481 7.46 -1.82 23.97
C LYS A 481 8.80 -2.54 23.78
N MET A 482 9.81 -1.81 23.31
CA MET A 482 11.16 -2.33 23.08
C MET A 482 12.15 -1.60 23.97
N GLN A 483 12.97 -2.36 24.66
CA GLN A 483 14.15 -1.82 25.36
C GLN A 483 15.42 -2.28 24.66
N TYR A 484 16.29 -1.32 24.34
CA TYR A 484 17.64 -1.57 23.83
C TYR A 484 18.67 -0.99 24.78
N ARG A 485 19.64 -1.80 25.20
CA ARG A 485 20.67 -1.42 26.17
C ARG A 485 22.10 -1.77 25.68
N GLY A 486 22.28 -1.78 24.34
CA GLY A 486 23.56 -2.02 23.68
C GLY A 486 23.89 -3.49 23.46
N ASN A 487 24.03 -4.27 24.50
CA ASN A 487 24.35 -5.69 24.41
C ASN A 487 23.16 -6.62 24.66
N TRP A 488 22.03 -6.08 25.07
CA TRP A 488 20.79 -6.81 25.19
C TRP A 488 19.59 -5.93 24.79
N GLY A 489 18.52 -6.58 24.37
CA GLY A 489 17.25 -5.98 24.07
C GLY A 489 16.11 -6.93 24.39
N ARG A 490 14.92 -6.39 24.59
CA ARG A 490 13.69 -7.17 24.79
C ARG A 490 12.48 -6.45 24.23
N PHE A 491 11.48 -7.24 23.88
CA PHE A 491 10.11 -6.78 23.69
C PHE A 491 9.30 -7.10 24.95
N TYR A 492 8.32 -6.30 25.26
CA TYR A 492 7.40 -6.52 26.38
C TYR A 492 6.12 -5.70 26.20
N ASP A 493 5.07 -6.06 26.93
CA ASP A 493 3.76 -5.42 26.83
C ASP A 493 3.24 -5.42 25.37
N CYS A 494 3.48 -6.53 24.67
CA CYS A 494 3.02 -6.70 23.29
C CYS A 494 1.50 -6.85 23.24
N LYS A 495 0.90 -6.25 22.22
CA LYS A 495 -0.56 -6.25 22.02
C LYS A 495 -0.87 -6.41 20.55
N ILE A 496 -1.88 -7.21 20.25
CA ILE A 496 -2.51 -7.22 18.94
C ILE A 496 -3.30 -5.92 18.83
N VAL A 497 -3.13 -5.23 17.72
CA VAL A 497 -3.76 -3.96 17.43
C VAL A 497 -4.23 -3.92 16.00
N HIS A 498 -5.15 -3.00 15.71
CA HIS A 498 -5.49 -2.71 14.34
C HIS A 498 -4.27 -2.07 13.62
N PRO A 499 -3.92 -2.49 12.39
CA PRO A 499 -2.82 -1.87 11.65
C PRO A 499 -2.89 -0.34 11.55
N PHE A 500 -4.08 0.24 11.57
CA PHE A 500 -4.29 1.70 11.57
C PHE A 500 -4.25 2.35 12.97
N GLU A 501 -4.16 1.59 14.04
CA GLU A 501 -3.95 2.11 15.41
C GLU A 501 -2.47 2.25 15.77
N LEU A 502 -1.59 1.77 14.88
CA LEU A 502 -0.13 1.87 15.02
C LEU A 502 0.40 3.29 14.73
N LEU A 503 -0.49 4.25 14.60
CA LEU A 503 -0.21 5.61 14.13
C LEU A 503 -0.34 6.66 15.23
#